data_4f52351111e35155ebd0879b39db0406
#
_entry.id   4f52351111e35155ebd0879b39db0406
#
_cell.length_a   1.000
_cell.length_b   1.000
_cell.length_c   1.000
_cell.angle_alpha   90.00
_cell.angle_beta   90.00
_cell.angle_gamma   90.00
#
_symmetry.space_group_name_H-M   'P 1'
#
loop_
_entity.id
_entity.type
_entity.pdbx_description
1 polymer ?
#
loop_
_entity_poly.entity_id
_entity_poly.type
_entity_poly.pdbx_seq_one_letter_code
_entity_poly.pdbx_strand_id
1 'polypeptide(L)'
;KIGKSKFGGLPDLPKETKWPSLNGIPFAFIGQINLEEIKFDIENKLPKKGILYFFFSTNQTDYQSEPCNKIHKVLYFNENVDDLRTQDYPINYNDLAKFKECIIECSEHYSLPSYQNYQIIENGFSDEDENLLFEANELICEITGSKQDVGHQILGNANAVQGDVSYWWANQNYNLENEIDEKKKTEIQKNEKEIILLLQIDMLDENPEFSKFGASGGIYFGIKKQDLENGNFENTKFVIQNS
;
A
#
# COMPACT_ATOMS: atom_id res chain seq x y z
N LYS A 1 -11.08 -17.61 -10.13
CA LYS A 1 -12.38 -17.60 -9.41
C LYS A 1 -12.72 -16.18 -9.04
N ILE A 2 -13.91 -15.70 -9.39
CA ILE A 2 -14.36 -14.32 -9.09
C ILE A 2 -14.28 -14.04 -7.59
N GLY A 3 -13.85 -12.84 -7.25
CA GLY A 3 -13.80 -12.33 -5.88
C GLY A 3 -12.65 -12.86 -5.01
N LYS A 4 -11.68 -13.57 -5.58
CA LYS A 4 -10.47 -13.99 -4.87
C LYS A 4 -9.44 -12.88 -4.80
N SER A 5 -8.60 -12.92 -3.75
CA SER A 5 -7.43 -12.04 -3.65
C SER A 5 -6.43 -12.36 -4.75
N LYS A 6 -5.96 -11.33 -5.45
CA LYS A 6 -5.01 -11.45 -6.55
C LYS A 6 -4.28 -10.14 -6.80
N PHE A 7 -3.09 -10.24 -7.37
CA PHE A 7 -2.41 -9.13 -8.01
C PHE A 7 -2.46 -9.29 -9.53
N GLY A 8 -2.52 -8.18 -10.25
CA GLY A 8 -2.61 -8.17 -11.71
C GLY A 8 -3.92 -8.78 -12.26
N GLY A 9 -3.92 -9.08 -13.54
CA GLY A 9 -5.11 -9.54 -14.24
C GLY A 9 -6.20 -8.48 -14.37
N LEU A 10 -7.43 -8.92 -14.45
CA LEU A 10 -8.61 -8.06 -14.53
C LEU A 10 -9.35 -8.01 -13.19
N PRO A 11 -9.81 -6.82 -12.73
CA PRO A 11 -10.57 -6.74 -11.48
C PRO A 11 -11.94 -7.37 -11.58
N ASP A 12 -12.41 -7.94 -10.47
CA ASP A 12 -13.77 -8.43 -10.33
C ASP A 12 -14.62 -7.36 -9.62
N LEU A 13 -15.23 -6.46 -10.37
CA LEU A 13 -15.93 -5.28 -9.86
C LEU A 13 -17.45 -5.43 -9.93
N PRO A 14 -18.22 -4.68 -9.11
CA PRO A 14 -19.65 -4.51 -9.32
C PRO A 14 -19.93 -3.94 -10.73
N LYS A 15 -21.00 -4.40 -11.36
CA LYS A 15 -21.30 -4.18 -12.78
C LYS A 15 -21.23 -2.71 -13.25
N GLU A 16 -21.65 -1.78 -12.41
CA GLU A 16 -21.74 -0.36 -12.78
C GLU A 16 -20.50 0.45 -12.33
N THR A 17 -19.45 -0.23 -11.83
CA THR A 17 -18.24 0.44 -11.37
C THR A 17 -17.48 1.04 -12.54
N LYS A 18 -17.21 2.34 -12.45
CA LYS A 18 -16.34 3.02 -13.42
C LYS A 18 -14.89 2.72 -13.13
N TRP A 19 -14.13 2.37 -14.16
CA TRP A 19 -12.68 2.22 -14.05
C TRP A 19 -12.04 3.55 -13.63
N PRO A 20 -11.21 3.58 -12.56
CA PRO A 20 -10.53 4.81 -12.15
C PRO A 20 -9.61 5.36 -13.24
N SER A 21 -9.61 6.68 -13.40
CA SER A 21 -8.80 7.36 -14.41
C SER A 21 -8.46 8.79 -13.99
N LEU A 22 -7.40 9.34 -14.57
CA LEU A 22 -7.02 10.73 -14.47
C LEU A 22 -6.90 11.33 -15.87
N ASN A 23 -7.56 12.47 -16.12
CA ASN A 23 -7.55 13.14 -17.42
C ASN A 23 -7.90 12.23 -18.62
N GLY A 24 -8.77 11.24 -18.40
CA GLY A 24 -9.17 10.26 -19.43
C GLY A 24 -8.20 9.11 -19.63
N ILE A 25 -7.09 9.06 -18.87
CA ILE A 25 -6.12 7.96 -18.89
C ILE A 25 -6.48 6.98 -17.77
N PRO A 26 -6.82 5.72 -18.10
CA PRO A 26 -7.14 4.71 -17.09
C PRO A 26 -5.96 4.38 -16.19
N PHE A 27 -6.23 4.21 -14.91
CA PHE A 27 -5.23 3.75 -13.96
C PHE A 27 -4.88 2.27 -14.16
N ALA A 28 -3.65 1.91 -13.83
CA ALA A 28 -3.26 0.51 -13.72
C ALA A 28 -3.97 -0.14 -12.54
N PHE A 29 -4.53 -1.32 -12.77
CA PHE A 29 -5.02 -2.18 -11.72
C PHE A 29 -3.86 -2.97 -11.12
N ILE A 30 -3.60 -2.79 -9.84
CA ILE A 30 -2.54 -3.51 -9.11
C ILE A 30 -3.07 -4.86 -8.63
N GLY A 31 -4.23 -4.84 -7.98
CA GLY A 31 -4.78 -6.04 -7.39
C GLY A 31 -6.06 -5.80 -6.60
N GLN A 32 -6.64 -6.88 -6.15
CA GLN A 32 -7.78 -6.90 -5.24
C GLN A 32 -7.51 -7.82 -4.06
N ILE A 33 -7.96 -7.40 -2.88
CA ILE A 33 -7.84 -8.13 -1.62
C ILE A 33 -9.23 -8.42 -1.07
N ASN A 34 -9.60 -9.67 -1.01
CA ASN A 34 -10.83 -10.11 -0.34
C ASN A 34 -10.57 -10.19 1.16
N LEU A 35 -11.22 -9.33 1.92
CA LEU A 35 -11.00 -9.20 3.36
C LEU A 35 -11.46 -10.44 4.15
N GLU A 36 -12.36 -11.26 3.60
CA GLU A 36 -12.75 -12.54 4.21
C GLU A 36 -11.64 -13.60 4.15
N GLU A 37 -10.63 -13.41 3.29
CA GLU A 37 -9.46 -14.28 3.19
C GLU A 37 -8.37 -13.93 4.20
N ILE A 38 -8.44 -12.73 4.82
CA ILE A 38 -7.53 -12.31 5.88
C ILE A 38 -8.02 -12.89 7.20
N LYS A 39 -7.34 -13.92 7.67
CA LYS A 39 -7.71 -14.62 8.90
C LYS A 39 -7.04 -14.04 10.15
N PHE A 40 -6.01 -13.24 9.96
CA PHE A 40 -5.17 -12.72 11.02
C PHE A 40 -5.14 -11.19 10.98
N ASP A 41 -5.90 -10.60 11.87
CA ASP A 41 -5.99 -9.14 12.10
C ASP A 41 -6.23 -8.95 13.61
N ILE A 42 -5.13 -8.97 14.38
CA ILE A 42 -5.15 -8.95 15.85
C ILE A 42 -5.95 -7.76 16.38
N GLU A 43 -5.79 -6.60 15.79
CA GLU A 43 -6.42 -5.37 16.28
C GLU A 43 -7.78 -5.12 15.66
N ASN A 44 -8.27 -6.05 14.82
CA ASN A 44 -9.54 -5.91 14.11
C ASN A 44 -9.68 -4.59 13.35
N LYS A 45 -8.60 -4.14 12.74
CA LYS A 45 -8.54 -2.87 12.02
C LYS A 45 -9.31 -2.90 10.70
N LEU A 46 -9.28 -4.04 9.99
CA LEU A 46 -9.93 -4.18 8.69
C LEU A 46 -11.42 -4.52 8.83
N PRO A 47 -12.26 -4.08 7.88
CA PRO A 47 -13.61 -4.61 7.75
C PRO A 47 -13.57 -6.14 7.57
N LYS A 48 -14.53 -6.86 8.16
CA LYS A 48 -14.52 -8.34 8.17
C LYS A 48 -14.94 -8.98 6.86
N LYS A 49 -15.43 -8.19 5.92
CA LYS A 49 -15.89 -8.64 4.60
C LYS A 49 -15.74 -7.52 3.58
N GLY A 50 -15.91 -7.87 2.32
CA GLY A 50 -15.76 -6.96 1.20
C GLY A 50 -14.40 -7.10 0.52
N ILE A 51 -14.22 -6.37 -0.56
CA ILE A 51 -13.03 -6.42 -1.38
C ILE A 51 -12.48 -5.00 -1.54
N LEU A 52 -11.17 -4.88 -1.33
CA LEU A 52 -10.38 -3.69 -1.66
C LEU A 52 -9.76 -3.85 -3.05
N TYR A 53 -9.83 -2.81 -3.86
CA TYR A 53 -9.22 -2.77 -5.19
C TYR A 53 -8.26 -1.61 -5.27
N PHE A 54 -7.05 -1.86 -5.74
CA PHE A 54 -5.95 -0.92 -5.76
C PHE A 54 -5.59 -0.52 -7.18
N PHE A 55 -5.54 0.78 -7.42
CA PHE A 55 -5.23 1.37 -8.72
C PHE A 55 -4.26 2.53 -8.57
N PHE A 56 -3.40 2.76 -9.58
CA PHE A 56 -2.51 3.92 -9.60
C PHE A 56 -2.25 4.42 -11.03
N SER A 57 -1.85 5.69 -11.18
CA SER A 57 -1.40 6.22 -12.45
C SER A 57 -0.02 5.66 -12.83
N THR A 58 0.12 5.18 -14.06
CA THR A 58 1.43 4.80 -14.63
C THR A 58 2.11 5.95 -15.36
N ASN A 59 1.48 7.12 -15.42
CA ASN A 59 2.04 8.29 -16.06
C ASN A 59 2.99 9.02 -15.09
N GLN A 60 4.29 8.96 -15.34
CA GLN A 60 5.30 9.58 -14.48
C GLN A 60 5.10 11.10 -14.28
N THR A 61 4.55 11.80 -15.27
CA THR A 61 4.31 13.24 -15.14
C THR A 61 3.26 13.56 -14.08
N ASP A 62 2.31 12.65 -13.82
CA ASP A 62 1.27 12.84 -12.82
C ASP A 62 1.86 12.95 -11.40
N TYR A 63 2.95 12.22 -11.12
CA TYR A 63 3.63 12.24 -9.81
C TYR A 63 4.28 13.59 -9.49
N GLN A 64 4.57 14.39 -10.49
CA GLN A 64 5.17 15.72 -10.34
C GLN A 64 4.14 16.84 -10.38
N SER A 65 3.03 16.62 -11.09
CA SER A 65 2.06 17.68 -11.40
C SER A 65 0.76 17.60 -10.62
N GLU A 66 0.41 16.43 -10.08
CA GLU A 66 -0.87 16.20 -9.43
C GLU A 66 -0.73 15.85 -7.95
N PRO A 67 -1.70 16.24 -7.11
CA PRO A 67 -1.74 15.81 -5.72
C PRO A 67 -1.84 14.28 -5.59
N CYS A 68 -1.21 13.71 -4.58
CA CYS A 68 -1.17 12.27 -4.35
C CYS A 68 -2.56 11.60 -4.38
N ASN A 69 -3.58 12.22 -3.84
CA ASN A 69 -4.93 11.68 -3.82
C ASN A 69 -5.61 11.60 -5.20
N LYS A 70 -4.98 12.15 -6.25
CA LYS A 70 -5.45 12.04 -7.62
C LYS A 70 -4.74 10.98 -8.44
N ILE A 71 -3.54 10.56 -8.05
CA ILE A 71 -2.71 9.63 -8.82
C ILE A 71 -2.90 8.17 -8.45
N HIS A 72 -3.76 7.90 -7.49
CA HIS A 72 -4.15 6.54 -7.10
C HIS A 72 -5.63 6.48 -6.71
N LYS A 73 -6.16 5.28 -6.61
CA LYS A 73 -7.50 5.04 -6.08
C LYS A 73 -7.56 3.70 -5.38
N VAL A 74 -8.15 3.70 -4.19
CA VAL A 74 -8.57 2.46 -3.52
C VAL A 74 -10.09 2.45 -3.51
N LEU A 75 -10.70 1.38 -4.05
CA LEU A 75 -12.13 1.18 -3.99
C LEU A 75 -12.43 0.10 -2.96
N TYR A 76 -13.52 0.25 -2.26
CA TYR A 76 -14.03 -0.75 -1.33
C TYR A 76 -15.48 -1.07 -1.64
N PHE A 77 -15.76 -2.34 -1.86
CA PHE A 77 -17.10 -2.83 -2.06
C PHE A 77 -17.40 -3.99 -1.13
N ASN A 78 -18.56 -3.95 -0.52
CA ASN A 78 -19.05 -4.97 0.39
C ASN A 78 -20.33 -5.62 -0.16
N GLU A 79 -20.37 -5.79 -1.49
CA GLU A 79 -21.43 -6.46 -2.18
C GLU A 79 -21.25 -7.99 -2.13
N ASN A 80 -22.32 -8.70 -2.52
CA ASN A 80 -22.25 -10.13 -2.71
C ASN A 80 -21.32 -10.46 -3.89
N VAL A 81 -20.47 -11.47 -3.72
CA VAL A 81 -19.56 -11.96 -4.77
C VAL A 81 -20.31 -12.32 -6.06
N ASP A 82 -21.57 -12.75 -5.96
CA ASP A 82 -22.41 -13.08 -7.13
C ASP A 82 -22.74 -11.85 -7.98
N ASP A 83 -22.66 -10.65 -7.44
CA ASP A 83 -22.88 -9.39 -8.15
C ASP A 83 -21.62 -8.85 -8.83
N LEU A 84 -20.47 -9.47 -8.58
CA LEU A 84 -19.21 -9.10 -9.21
C LEU A 84 -19.11 -9.67 -10.63
N ARG A 85 -18.41 -8.95 -11.47
CA ARG A 85 -18.05 -9.38 -12.84
C ARG A 85 -16.61 -8.98 -13.11
N THR A 86 -15.87 -9.86 -13.75
CA THR A 86 -14.55 -9.51 -14.28
C THR A 86 -14.73 -8.42 -15.34
N GLN A 87 -14.10 -7.27 -15.11
CA GLN A 87 -14.22 -6.11 -15.97
C GLN A 87 -13.02 -6.03 -16.92
N ASP A 88 -13.31 -5.95 -18.23
CA ASP A 88 -12.28 -5.79 -19.26
C ASP A 88 -11.57 -4.44 -19.19
N TYR A 89 -10.35 -4.40 -19.69
CA TYR A 89 -9.57 -3.18 -19.80
C TYR A 89 -10.29 -2.11 -20.63
N PRO A 90 -10.26 -0.84 -20.20
CA PRO A 90 -10.76 0.27 -21.01
C PRO A 90 -10.00 0.39 -22.34
N ILE A 91 -10.66 1.01 -23.35
CA ILE A 91 -10.12 1.13 -24.71
C ILE A 91 -8.73 1.77 -24.75
N ASN A 92 -8.46 2.77 -23.90
CA ASN A 92 -7.19 3.50 -23.86
C ASN A 92 -6.27 3.00 -22.72
N TYR A 93 -6.40 1.74 -22.32
CA TYR A 93 -5.56 1.18 -21.27
C TYR A 93 -4.12 0.99 -21.78
N ASN A 94 -3.15 1.35 -20.96
CA ASN A 94 -1.73 1.17 -21.28
C ASN A 94 -1.37 -0.35 -21.28
N ASP A 95 -0.94 -0.86 -22.41
CA ASP A 95 -0.59 -2.29 -22.53
C ASP A 95 0.57 -2.69 -21.61
N LEU A 96 1.49 -1.78 -21.31
CA LEU A 96 2.59 -2.03 -20.36
C LEU A 96 2.10 -2.18 -18.90
N ALA A 97 0.88 -1.71 -18.62
CA ALA A 97 0.23 -1.87 -17.31
C ALA A 97 -0.70 -3.09 -17.24
N LYS A 98 -0.70 -3.96 -18.23
CA LYS A 98 -1.40 -5.25 -18.20
C LYS A 98 -0.52 -6.29 -17.49
N PHE A 99 -0.65 -6.36 -16.19
CA PHE A 99 0.07 -7.31 -15.37
C PHE A 99 -0.63 -8.69 -15.41
N LYS A 100 0.17 -9.74 -15.42
CA LYS A 100 -0.36 -11.10 -15.37
C LYS A 100 -1.02 -11.36 -14.01
N GLU A 101 -2.15 -12.06 -14.02
CA GLU A 101 -2.83 -12.45 -12.79
C GLU A 101 -1.99 -13.41 -11.94
N CYS A 102 -1.80 -13.05 -10.67
CA CYS A 102 -1.20 -13.87 -9.63
C CYS A 102 -2.20 -14.01 -8.49
N ILE A 103 -2.70 -15.21 -8.27
CA ILE A 103 -3.53 -15.52 -7.10
C ILE A 103 -2.62 -15.49 -5.87
N ILE A 104 -3.08 -14.82 -4.81
CA ILE A 104 -2.35 -14.66 -3.57
C ILE A 104 -3.07 -15.32 -2.42
N GLU A 105 -2.30 -15.79 -1.45
CA GLU A 105 -2.77 -16.30 -0.17
C GLU A 105 -2.16 -15.47 0.94
N CYS A 106 -2.98 -15.13 1.94
CA CYS A 106 -2.52 -14.38 3.10
C CYS A 106 -2.10 -15.33 4.21
N SER A 107 -0.90 -15.12 4.75
CA SER A 107 -0.40 -15.77 5.95
C SER A 107 -0.08 -14.73 7.03
N GLU A 108 0.05 -15.21 8.26
CA GLU A 108 0.45 -14.38 9.39
C GLU A 108 1.91 -13.96 9.25
N HIS A 109 2.17 -12.69 9.54
CA HIS A 109 3.50 -12.14 9.57
C HIS A 109 3.61 -11.07 10.66
N TYR A 110 4.79 -10.99 11.31
CA TYR A 110 5.14 -9.97 12.28
C TYR A 110 6.24 -9.08 11.71
N SER A 111 6.03 -7.78 11.71
CA SER A 111 6.99 -6.80 11.22
C SER A 111 7.37 -5.80 12.31
N LEU A 112 8.65 -5.52 12.46
CA LEU A 112 9.13 -4.43 13.31
C LEU A 112 9.09 -3.10 12.55
N PRO A 113 8.94 -1.95 13.26
CA PRO A 113 9.17 -0.65 12.64
C PRO A 113 10.63 -0.54 12.18
N SER A 114 10.87 0.16 11.07
CA SER A 114 12.24 0.49 10.66
C SER A 114 12.90 1.43 11.67
N TYR A 115 14.23 1.44 11.74
CA TYR A 115 14.97 2.34 12.66
C TYR A 115 14.70 3.82 12.40
N GLN A 116 14.26 4.20 11.20
CA GLN A 116 13.87 5.57 10.85
C GLN A 116 12.41 5.90 11.18
N ASN A 117 11.64 4.93 11.66
CA ASN A 117 10.25 5.17 12.02
C ASN A 117 10.15 6.03 13.28
N TYR A 118 9.16 6.94 13.30
CA TYR A 118 8.94 7.83 14.44
C TYR A 118 8.81 7.08 15.77
N GLN A 119 8.28 5.87 15.79
CA GLN A 119 8.13 5.06 17.01
C GLN A 119 9.50 4.69 17.60
N ILE A 120 10.48 4.39 16.76
CA ILE A 120 11.84 4.08 17.17
C ILE A 120 12.55 5.34 17.65
N ILE A 121 12.50 6.41 16.85
CA ILE A 121 13.16 7.69 17.15
C ILE A 121 12.64 8.31 18.47
N GLU A 122 11.32 8.36 18.65
CA GLU A 122 10.72 8.95 19.87
C GLU A 122 10.99 8.14 21.14
N ASN A 123 11.25 6.83 21.03
CA ASN A 123 11.64 6.00 22.17
C ASN A 123 13.13 6.02 22.46
N GLY A 124 13.90 6.88 21.77
CA GLY A 124 15.29 7.14 22.06
C GLY A 124 16.26 6.09 21.51
N PHE A 125 15.83 5.27 20.57
CA PHE A 125 16.74 4.40 19.83
C PHE A 125 17.67 5.25 18.96
N SER A 126 18.93 4.91 18.95
CA SER A 126 20.00 5.55 18.18
C SER A 126 20.38 4.69 16.98
N ASP A 127 21.23 5.22 16.12
CA ASP A 127 21.80 4.47 14.99
C ASP A 127 22.60 3.24 15.46
N GLU A 128 23.12 3.27 16.70
CA GLU A 128 23.83 2.13 17.30
C GLU A 128 22.88 0.96 17.61
N ASP A 129 21.60 1.25 17.81
CA ASP A 129 20.55 0.26 18.09
C ASP A 129 19.98 -0.39 16.82
N GLU A 130 20.37 0.05 15.61
CA GLU A 130 19.90 -0.52 14.35
C GLU A 130 20.20 -2.02 14.27
N ASN A 131 21.36 -2.44 14.72
CA ASN A 131 21.74 -3.86 14.73
C ASN A 131 20.82 -4.69 15.64
N LEU A 132 20.33 -4.12 16.75
CA LEU A 132 19.40 -4.83 17.64
C LEU A 132 18.05 -5.03 16.98
N LEU A 133 17.58 -4.07 16.18
CA LEU A 133 16.33 -4.23 15.40
C LEU A 133 16.49 -5.29 14.32
N PHE A 134 17.66 -5.33 13.68
CA PHE A 134 17.97 -6.35 12.68
C PHE A 134 17.98 -7.76 13.32
N GLU A 135 18.72 -7.94 14.42
CA GLU A 135 18.77 -9.21 15.17
C GLU A 135 17.39 -9.64 15.67
N ALA A 136 16.59 -8.70 16.16
CA ALA A 136 15.21 -8.98 16.59
C ALA A 136 14.32 -9.42 15.42
N ASN A 137 14.49 -8.84 14.24
CA ASN A 137 13.76 -9.26 13.04
C ASN A 137 14.17 -10.65 12.58
N GLU A 138 15.49 -10.97 12.59
CA GLU A 138 15.98 -12.33 12.31
C GLU A 138 15.35 -13.35 13.25
N LEU A 139 15.33 -13.06 14.56
CA LEU A 139 14.74 -13.94 15.57
C LEU A 139 13.23 -14.14 15.35
N ILE A 140 12.50 -13.08 15.00
CA ILE A 140 11.07 -13.19 14.65
C ILE A 140 10.89 -14.12 13.45
N CYS A 141 11.68 -13.96 12.41
CA CYS A 141 11.63 -14.80 11.22
C CYS A 141 11.94 -16.26 11.54
N GLU A 142 12.95 -16.53 12.39
CA GLU A 142 13.29 -17.87 12.84
C GLU A 142 12.14 -18.52 13.63
N ILE A 143 11.54 -17.79 14.57
CA ILE A 143 10.46 -18.30 15.42
C ILE A 143 9.18 -18.54 14.61
N THR A 144 8.85 -17.63 13.70
CA THR A 144 7.59 -17.67 12.93
C THR A 144 7.70 -18.47 11.64
N GLY A 145 8.93 -18.77 11.19
CA GLY A 145 9.18 -19.38 9.89
C GLY A 145 8.90 -18.45 8.71
N SER A 146 8.76 -17.12 8.97
CA SER A 146 8.58 -16.13 7.92
C SER A 146 9.92 -15.79 7.25
N LYS A 147 9.87 -15.24 6.03
CA LYS A 147 11.06 -14.72 5.35
C LYS A 147 11.49 -13.40 5.99
N GLN A 148 12.78 -13.15 6.03
CA GLN A 148 13.37 -11.91 6.56
C GLN A 148 12.95 -10.69 5.72
N ASP A 149 12.94 -10.85 4.41
CA ASP A 149 12.49 -9.83 3.47
C ASP A 149 11.01 -10.04 3.15
N VAL A 150 10.17 -9.27 3.82
CA VAL A 150 8.73 -9.30 3.55
C VAL A 150 8.44 -8.54 2.29
N GLY A 151 8.07 -9.28 1.26
CA GLY A 151 7.69 -8.69 -0.01
C GLY A 151 6.37 -7.93 0.07
N HIS A 152 5.27 -8.67 0.04
CA HIS A 152 3.93 -8.08 0.06
C HIS A 152 3.31 -8.23 1.43
N GLN A 153 2.66 -7.16 1.92
CA GLN A 153 1.93 -7.25 3.19
C GLN A 153 0.73 -6.30 3.26
N ILE A 154 -0.25 -6.66 4.07
CA ILE A 154 -1.37 -5.82 4.45
C ILE A 154 -1.27 -5.51 5.94
N LEU A 155 -1.42 -4.23 6.33
CA LEU A 155 -1.15 -3.75 7.69
C LEU A 155 0.31 -3.98 8.14
N GLY A 156 0.58 -3.84 9.44
CA GLY A 156 1.92 -3.97 10.02
C GLY A 156 2.80 -2.75 9.75
N ASN A 157 4.11 -2.94 9.89
CA ASN A 157 5.11 -1.91 9.64
C ASN A 157 5.69 -2.07 8.23
N ALA A 158 5.80 -0.99 7.48
CA ALA A 158 6.33 -1.02 6.14
C ALA A 158 7.82 -1.36 6.12
N ASN A 159 8.23 -2.22 5.18
CA ASN A 159 9.63 -2.40 4.83
C ASN A 159 10.01 -1.35 3.77
N ALA A 160 10.41 -0.17 4.23
CA ALA A 160 10.69 0.97 3.38
C ALA A 160 12.11 0.93 2.81
N VAL A 161 12.28 1.31 1.53
CA VAL A 161 13.59 1.30 0.84
C VAL A 161 14.26 2.68 0.78
N GLN A 162 13.50 3.77 0.93
CA GLN A 162 14.01 5.15 0.85
C GLN A 162 13.51 6.00 2.03
N GLY A 163 13.76 5.55 3.26
CA GLY A 163 13.27 6.21 4.45
C GLY A 163 11.80 5.88 4.77
N ASP A 164 11.38 6.20 5.99
CA ASP A 164 10.08 5.81 6.50
C ASP A 164 8.93 6.37 5.67
N VAL A 165 8.03 5.49 5.24
CA VAL A 165 6.89 5.86 4.40
C VAL A 165 5.85 6.72 5.14
N SER A 166 5.77 6.63 6.47
CA SER A 166 4.84 7.43 7.27
C SER A 166 5.12 8.93 7.15
N TYR A 167 6.40 9.30 7.11
CA TYR A 167 6.83 10.68 6.85
C TYR A 167 6.36 11.15 5.47
N TRP A 168 6.55 10.34 4.43
CA TRP A 168 6.13 10.69 3.08
C TRP A 168 4.62 10.86 2.99
N TRP A 169 3.83 9.97 3.59
CA TRP A 169 2.38 10.10 3.63
C TRP A 169 1.92 11.33 4.40
N ALA A 170 2.56 11.64 5.53
CA ALA A 170 2.22 12.79 6.35
C ALA A 170 2.55 14.11 5.65
N ASN A 171 3.60 14.13 4.83
CA ASN A 171 4.11 15.31 4.14
C ASN A 171 3.46 15.60 2.79
N GLN A 172 2.62 14.71 2.26
CA GLN A 172 2.01 14.85 0.91
C GLN A 172 1.19 16.12 0.68
N ASN A 173 0.78 16.79 1.74
CA ASN A 173 0.02 18.04 1.65
C ASN A 173 0.92 19.29 1.61
N TYR A 174 2.24 19.12 1.69
CA TYR A 174 3.20 20.23 1.76
C TYR A 174 4.08 20.25 0.50
N ASN A 175 4.30 21.46 -0.01
CA ASN A 175 5.27 21.65 -1.09
C ASN A 175 6.69 21.57 -0.49
N LEU A 176 7.48 20.59 -0.92
CA LEU A 176 8.85 20.36 -0.46
C LEU A 176 9.84 21.48 -0.83
N GLU A 177 9.46 22.36 -1.79
CA GLU A 177 10.28 23.51 -2.19
C GLU A 177 10.32 24.63 -1.14
N ASN A 178 9.40 24.61 -0.18
CA ASN A 178 9.36 25.62 0.89
C ASN A 178 10.04 25.06 2.15
N GLU A 179 10.79 25.94 2.85
CA GLU A 179 11.29 25.62 4.18
C GLU A 179 10.14 25.19 5.10
N ILE A 180 10.31 24.04 5.73
CA ILE A 180 9.34 23.51 6.68
C ILE A 180 9.57 24.21 8.02
N ASP A 181 8.67 25.10 8.39
CA ASP A 181 8.69 25.77 9.70
C ASP A 181 8.33 24.78 10.84
N GLU A 182 8.58 25.17 12.09
CA GLU A 182 8.34 24.31 13.26
C GLU A 182 6.87 23.90 13.42
N LYS A 183 5.93 24.73 12.98
CA LYS A 183 4.50 24.40 13.01
C LYS A 183 4.18 23.28 12.05
N LYS A 184 4.71 23.35 10.83
CA LYS A 184 4.54 22.29 9.82
C LYS A 184 5.21 20.99 10.26
N LYS A 185 6.41 21.06 10.85
CA LYS A 185 7.08 19.86 11.41
C LYS A 185 6.21 19.18 12.45
N THR A 186 5.65 19.96 13.38
CA THR A 186 4.75 19.43 14.43
C THR A 186 3.50 18.79 13.81
N GLU A 187 2.95 19.39 12.76
CA GLU A 187 1.78 18.83 12.06
C GLU A 187 2.12 17.54 11.31
N ILE A 188 3.27 17.47 10.65
CA ILE A 188 3.75 16.26 9.99
C ILE A 188 3.92 15.15 11.03
N GLN A 189 4.63 15.38 12.12
CA GLN A 189 4.83 14.41 13.21
C GLN A 189 3.51 13.90 13.80
N LYS A 190 2.52 14.77 13.93
CA LYS A 190 1.18 14.36 14.36
C LYS A 190 0.53 13.45 13.33
N ASN A 191 0.59 13.80 12.05
CA ASN A 191 -0.01 13.03 10.97
C ASN A 191 0.65 11.65 10.79
N GLU A 192 1.97 11.55 10.98
CA GLU A 192 2.70 10.27 10.94
C GLU A 192 2.10 9.23 11.88
N LYS A 193 1.75 9.65 13.10
CA LYS A 193 1.17 8.79 14.14
C LYS A 193 -0.25 8.28 13.83
N GLU A 194 -0.94 9.01 12.95
CA GLU A 194 -2.32 8.70 12.58
C GLU A 194 -2.42 7.78 11.36
N ILE A 195 -1.34 7.70 10.55
CA ILE A 195 -1.35 6.93 9.29
C ILE A 195 -0.68 5.57 9.53
N ILE A 196 -1.32 4.52 9.04
CA ILE A 196 -0.81 3.15 9.08
C ILE A 196 -0.70 2.59 7.67
N LEU A 197 0.13 1.56 7.50
CA LEU A 197 0.19 0.81 6.26
C LEU A 197 -1.14 0.12 5.99
N LEU A 198 -1.67 0.28 4.79
CA LEU A 198 -2.82 -0.49 4.30
C LEU A 198 -2.36 -1.65 3.42
N LEU A 199 -1.48 -1.39 2.45
CA LEU A 199 -0.92 -2.40 1.55
C LEU A 199 0.48 -1.98 1.14
N GLN A 200 1.41 -2.93 1.19
CA GLN A 200 2.72 -2.87 0.57
C GLN A 200 2.83 -3.90 -0.54
N ILE A 201 3.41 -3.51 -1.66
CA ILE A 201 3.78 -4.42 -2.75
C ILE A 201 5.27 -4.25 -3.02
N ASP A 202 6.00 -5.35 -2.93
CA ASP A 202 7.40 -5.42 -3.27
C ASP A 202 7.55 -5.58 -4.80
N MET A 203 8.32 -4.69 -5.42
CA MET A 203 8.64 -4.76 -6.83
C MET A 203 9.89 -5.60 -7.11
N LEU A 204 10.61 -6.01 -6.06
CA LEU A 204 11.79 -6.89 -6.12
C LEU A 204 11.45 -8.37 -5.92
N ASP A 205 10.16 -8.71 -5.80
CA ASP A 205 9.72 -10.11 -5.69
C ASP A 205 10.30 -10.96 -6.83
N GLU A 206 10.60 -12.21 -6.56
CA GLU A 206 11.13 -13.17 -7.54
C GLU A 206 10.20 -13.35 -8.75
N ASN A 207 8.92 -13.05 -8.61
CA ASN A 207 7.98 -13.04 -9.73
C ASN A 207 8.17 -11.77 -10.57
N PRO A 208 8.64 -11.90 -11.82
CA PRO A 208 8.96 -10.75 -12.68
C PRO A 208 7.75 -9.88 -13.02
N GLU A 209 6.52 -10.33 -12.74
CA GLU A 209 5.34 -9.49 -12.95
C GLU A 209 5.32 -8.29 -12.02
N PHE A 210 5.88 -8.39 -10.80
CA PHE A 210 5.90 -7.29 -9.84
C PHE A 210 6.89 -6.19 -10.22
N SER A 211 8.00 -6.51 -10.87
CA SER A 211 8.94 -5.51 -11.39
C SER A 211 8.33 -4.61 -12.48
N LYS A 212 7.22 -5.03 -13.08
CA LYS A 212 6.49 -4.22 -14.07
C LYS A 212 5.66 -3.09 -13.44
N PHE A 213 5.38 -3.14 -12.14
CA PHE A 213 4.72 -2.03 -11.43
C PHE A 213 5.63 -0.81 -11.28
N GLY A 214 6.95 -1.01 -11.35
CA GLY A 214 7.99 0.01 -11.25
C GLY A 214 9.37 -0.59 -11.53
N ALA A 215 10.42 0.20 -11.39
CA ALA A 215 11.78 -0.26 -11.73
C ALA A 215 12.35 -1.23 -10.68
N SER A 216 12.29 -0.85 -9.40
CA SER A 216 12.74 -1.61 -8.25
C SER A 216 12.33 -0.87 -6.98
N GLY A 217 12.02 -1.58 -5.91
CA GLY A 217 11.63 -0.99 -4.63
C GLY A 217 10.22 -1.40 -4.18
N GLY A 218 9.41 -0.47 -3.71
CA GLY A 218 8.09 -0.80 -3.17
C GLY A 218 7.00 0.22 -3.49
N ILE A 219 5.77 -0.28 -3.54
CA ILE A 219 4.55 0.51 -3.61
C ILE A 219 3.86 0.42 -2.26
N TYR A 220 3.50 1.58 -1.70
CA TYR A 220 2.94 1.64 -0.36
C TYR A 220 1.66 2.46 -0.36
N PHE A 221 0.58 1.86 0.13
CA PHE A 221 -0.67 2.53 0.43
C PHE A 221 -0.79 2.71 1.94
N GLY A 222 -1.00 3.94 2.37
CA GLY A 222 -1.29 4.29 3.76
C GLY A 222 -2.74 4.72 3.93
N ILE A 223 -3.24 4.64 5.17
CA ILE A 223 -4.57 5.12 5.52
C ILE A 223 -4.58 5.65 6.95
N LYS A 224 -5.31 6.71 7.23
CA LYS A 224 -5.52 7.14 8.60
C LYS A 224 -6.33 6.09 9.36
N LYS A 225 -5.95 5.84 10.62
CA LYS A 225 -6.65 4.90 11.51
C LYS A 225 -8.16 5.15 11.54
N GLN A 226 -8.55 6.42 11.69
CA GLN A 226 -9.95 6.82 11.72
C GLN A 226 -10.68 6.58 10.38
N ASP A 227 -10.02 6.82 9.23
CA ASP A 227 -10.61 6.54 7.93
C ASP A 227 -10.81 5.04 7.71
N LEU A 228 -9.86 4.23 8.16
CA LEU A 228 -9.98 2.76 8.12
C LEU A 228 -11.14 2.25 8.98
N GLU A 229 -11.26 2.74 10.21
CA GLU A 229 -12.37 2.39 11.13
C GLU A 229 -13.73 2.76 10.54
N ASN A 230 -13.81 3.86 9.80
CA ASN A 230 -15.03 4.32 9.15
C ASN A 230 -15.27 3.69 7.76
N GLY A 231 -14.37 2.83 7.27
CA GLY A 231 -14.43 2.26 5.93
C GLY A 231 -14.23 3.28 4.81
N ASN A 232 -13.60 4.41 5.10
CA ASN A 232 -13.37 5.51 4.16
C ASN A 232 -12.03 5.35 3.42
N PHE A 233 -12.00 4.49 2.43
CA PHE A 233 -10.80 4.20 1.64
C PHE A 233 -10.48 5.25 0.57
N GLU A 234 -11.31 6.29 0.40
CA GLU A 234 -11.05 7.37 -0.55
C GLU A 234 -9.88 8.27 -0.12
N ASN A 235 -9.58 8.32 1.18
CA ASN A 235 -8.53 9.15 1.78
C ASN A 235 -7.19 8.43 1.91
N THR A 236 -6.98 7.33 1.20
CA THR A 236 -5.69 6.63 1.22
C THR A 236 -4.55 7.51 0.76
N LYS A 237 -3.36 7.19 1.23
CA LYS A 237 -2.08 7.78 0.85
C LYS A 237 -1.33 6.80 -0.03
N PHE A 238 -0.45 7.33 -0.86
CA PHE A 238 0.27 6.53 -1.84
C PHE A 238 1.69 7.03 -2.01
N VAL A 239 2.65 6.12 -2.05
CA VAL A 239 4.03 6.44 -2.40
C VAL A 239 4.66 5.25 -3.12
N ILE A 240 5.52 5.54 -4.08
CA ILE A 240 6.45 4.59 -4.69
C ILE A 240 7.84 4.99 -4.25
N GLN A 241 8.59 4.03 -3.73
CA GLN A 241 10.02 4.17 -3.45
C GLN A 241 10.80 3.24 -4.39
N ASN A 242 11.88 3.75 -4.96
CA ASN A 242 12.76 3.00 -5.85
C ASN A 242 14.10 2.76 -5.15
N SER A 243 14.71 1.62 -5.34
CA SER A 243 16.06 1.30 -4.84
C SER A 243 17.12 1.77 -5.81
#